data_832411b13225df4ec98c3b132139ed0d
#
_entry.id   832411b13225df4ec98c3b132139ed0d
#
_cell.length_a   1.000
_cell.length_b   1.000
_cell.length_c   1.000
_cell.angle_alpha   90.00
_cell.angle_beta   90.00
_cell.angle_gamma   90.00
#
_symmetry.space_group_name_H-M   'P 1'
#
loop_
_entity.id
_entity.type
_entity.pdbx_description
1 polymer ?
#
loop_
_entity_poly.entity_id
_entity_poly.type
_entity_poly.pdbx_seq_one_letter_code
_entity_poly.pdbx_strand_id
1 'polypeptide(L)'
;LIPFDCDSFSKQALYNLIDNMMELKEDHNEDLRIEGIVINQFNAQASLPAILVDELKAEEMPVLDCYLGSSVKMKESHYRQTPLVYMARSHKLTQQFIALFEQIEQLPPGSFQLKDTAPQTETASAHP
;
A
#
# COMPACT_ATOMS: atom_id res chain seq x y z
N LEU A 1 1.22 -5.00 6.34
CA LEU A 1 1.18 -4.47 4.96
C LEU A 1 -0.20 -3.94 4.64
N ILE A 2 -0.25 -2.80 3.96
CA ILE A 2 -1.49 -2.19 3.49
C ILE A 2 -1.50 -2.22 1.97
N PRO A 3 -2.39 -2.98 1.32
CA PRO A 3 -2.57 -2.87 -0.12
C PRO A 3 -3.34 -1.59 -0.47
N PHE A 4 -2.83 -0.86 -1.42
CA PHE A 4 -3.45 0.35 -1.97
C PHE A 4 -3.74 0.14 -3.46
N ASP A 5 -5.02 0.09 -3.80
CA ASP A 5 -5.49 -0.09 -5.17
C ASP A 5 -5.66 1.27 -5.83
N CYS A 6 -4.83 1.55 -6.82
CA CYS A 6 -4.85 2.83 -7.54
C CYS A 6 -6.11 3.08 -8.36
N ASP A 7 -6.89 2.03 -8.66
CA ASP A 7 -8.15 2.18 -9.41
C ASP A 7 -9.34 2.49 -8.50
N SER A 8 -9.35 1.95 -7.29
CA SER A 8 -10.55 1.90 -6.44
C SER A 8 -10.43 2.74 -5.18
N PHE A 9 -9.22 2.98 -4.69
CA PHE A 9 -8.99 3.67 -3.43
C PHE A 9 -8.61 5.12 -3.62
N SER A 10 -9.24 5.98 -2.81
CA SER A 10 -8.80 7.35 -2.65
C SER A 10 -7.74 7.45 -1.54
N LYS A 11 -6.92 8.47 -1.63
CA LYS A 11 -5.97 8.85 -0.59
C LYS A 11 -6.66 9.04 0.77
N GLN A 12 -7.88 9.59 0.79
CA GLN A 12 -8.66 9.76 2.01
C GLN A 12 -9.01 8.42 2.69
N ALA A 13 -9.36 7.41 1.90
CA ALA A 13 -9.65 6.08 2.44
C ALA A 13 -8.41 5.45 3.09
N LEU A 14 -7.23 5.65 2.52
CA LEU A 14 -5.96 5.21 3.10
C LEU A 14 -5.70 5.88 4.45
N TYR A 15 -5.88 7.19 4.54
CA TYR A 15 -5.70 7.92 5.80
C TYR A 15 -6.69 7.47 6.87
N ASN A 16 -7.95 7.24 6.51
CA ASN A 16 -8.95 6.73 7.45
C ASN A 16 -8.57 5.34 7.98
N LEU A 17 -8.04 4.47 7.12
CA LEU A 17 -7.55 3.16 7.55
C LEU A 17 -6.38 3.29 8.53
N ILE A 18 -5.44 4.16 8.25
CA ILE A 18 -4.28 4.41 9.12
C ILE A 18 -4.73 4.94 10.48
N ASP A 19 -5.68 5.87 10.52
CA ASP A 19 -6.24 6.39 11.75
C ASP A 19 -6.91 5.29 12.60
N ASN A 20 -7.68 4.41 11.97
CA ASN A 20 -8.27 3.25 12.63
C ASN A 20 -7.21 2.28 13.17
N MET A 21 -6.14 2.06 12.43
CA MET A 21 -5.02 1.23 12.90
C MET A 21 -4.29 1.85 14.09
N MET A 22 -4.15 3.16 14.13
CA MET A 22 -3.57 3.88 15.27
C MET A 22 -4.39 3.68 16.54
N GLU A 23 -5.72 3.78 16.45
CA GLU A 23 -6.62 3.51 17.58
C GLU A 23 -6.49 2.07 18.07
N LEU A 24 -6.45 1.10 17.17
CA LEU A 24 -6.25 -0.31 17.52
C LEU A 24 -4.90 -0.55 18.19
N LYS A 25 -3.87 0.14 17.76
CA LYS A 25 -2.54 0.06 18.37
C LYS A 25 -2.54 0.57 19.80
N GLU A 26 -3.16 1.72 20.03
CA GLU A 26 -3.23 2.33 21.37
C GLU A 26 -4.08 1.51 22.36
N ASP A 27 -5.23 1.01 21.88
CA ASP A 27 -6.24 0.42 22.76
C ASP A 27 -6.09 -1.09 22.96
N HIS A 28 -5.56 -1.81 21.97
CA HIS A 28 -5.61 -3.27 21.94
C HIS A 28 -4.30 -3.96 21.58
N ASN A 29 -3.42 -3.35 20.81
CA ASN A 29 -2.19 -3.99 20.34
C ASN A 29 -1.07 -2.97 20.11
N GLU A 30 -0.30 -2.73 21.15
CA GLU A 30 0.84 -1.79 21.10
C GLU A 30 1.95 -2.23 20.13
N ASP A 31 2.00 -3.52 19.78
CA ASP A 31 2.99 -4.08 18.86
C ASP A 31 2.57 -3.98 17.39
N LEU A 32 1.36 -3.48 17.11
CA LEU A 32 0.90 -3.30 15.74
C LEU A 32 1.77 -2.30 14.99
N ARG A 33 2.25 -2.69 13.81
CA ARG A 33 3.13 -1.86 12.98
C ARG A 33 2.71 -1.92 11.53
N ILE A 34 2.94 -0.81 10.80
CA ILE A 34 2.82 -0.77 9.34
C ILE A 34 4.20 -1.02 8.74
N GLU A 35 4.36 -2.16 8.08
CA GLU A 35 5.60 -2.50 7.40
C GLU A 35 5.76 -1.79 6.06
N GLY A 36 4.66 -1.51 5.38
CA GLY A 36 4.67 -0.82 4.11
C GLY A 36 3.31 -0.77 3.45
N ILE A 37 3.22 0.08 2.44
CA ILE A 37 2.07 0.21 1.54
C ILE A 37 2.42 -0.44 0.22
N VAL A 38 1.66 -1.45 -0.18
CA VAL A 38 1.81 -2.14 -1.47
C VAL A 38 0.93 -1.47 -2.49
N ILE A 39 1.52 -0.91 -3.53
CA ILE A 39 0.77 -0.33 -4.65
C ILE A 39 0.29 -1.45 -5.57
N ASN A 40 -1.02 -1.58 -5.68
CA ASN A 40 -1.70 -2.57 -6.51
C ASN A 40 -2.47 -1.91 -7.65
N GLN A 41 -2.78 -2.67 -8.70
CA GLN A 41 -3.48 -2.16 -9.89
C GLN A 41 -2.77 -0.95 -10.53
N PHE A 42 -1.43 -0.93 -10.47
CA PHE A 42 -0.65 0.17 -11.02
C PHE A 42 -0.58 0.08 -12.55
N ASN A 43 -1.11 1.09 -13.22
CA ASN A 43 -1.00 1.24 -14.66
C ASN A 43 0.06 2.31 -15.00
N ALA A 44 1.23 1.87 -15.41
CA ALA A 44 2.34 2.76 -15.73
C ALA A 44 2.08 3.71 -16.92
N GLN A 45 1.09 3.40 -17.76
CA GLN A 45 0.71 4.23 -18.90
C GLN A 45 -0.31 5.31 -18.55
N ALA A 46 -0.97 5.20 -17.42
CA ALA A 46 -1.90 6.20 -16.91
C ALA A 46 -1.16 7.20 -16.02
N SER A 47 -1.56 8.48 -16.07
CA SER A 47 -0.92 9.54 -15.29
C SER A 47 -1.37 9.56 -13.83
N LEU A 48 -2.64 9.23 -13.55
CA LEU A 48 -3.20 9.34 -12.21
C LEU A 48 -2.54 8.42 -11.17
N PRO A 49 -2.28 7.12 -11.44
CA PRO A 49 -1.58 6.28 -10.48
C PRO A 49 -0.20 6.80 -10.09
N ALA A 50 0.57 7.29 -11.04
CA ALA A 50 1.88 7.87 -10.78
C ALA A 50 1.79 9.12 -9.90
N ILE A 51 0.81 9.99 -10.13
CA ILE A 51 0.55 11.18 -9.33
C ILE A 51 0.20 10.79 -7.89
N LEU A 52 -0.69 9.82 -7.69
CA LEU A 52 -1.09 9.34 -6.37
C LEU A 52 0.09 8.76 -5.59
N VAL A 53 0.93 7.98 -6.24
CA VAL A 53 2.14 7.42 -5.61
C VAL A 53 3.13 8.53 -5.24
N ASP A 54 3.34 9.50 -6.10
CA ASP A 54 4.22 10.64 -5.82
C ASP A 54 3.71 11.49 -4.65
N GLU A 55 2.40 11.71 -4.56
CA GLU A 55 1.78 12.38 -3.42
C GLU A 55 2.00 11.61 -2.10
N LEU A 56 1.81 10.31 -2.10
CA LEU A 56 2.04 9.48 -0.92
C LEU A 56 3.50 9.51 -0.48
N LYS A 57 4.43 9.46 -1.41
CA LYS A 57 5.87 9.58 -1.13
C LYS A 57 6.25 10.97 -0.61
N ALA A 58 5.65 12.02 -1.16
CA ALA A 58 5.88 13.39 -0.70
C ALA A 58 5.38 13.63 0.75
N GLU A 59 4.37 12.88 1.16
CA GLU A 59 3.85 12.89 2.53
C GLU A 59 4.57 11.89 3.46
N GLU A 60 5.71 11.38 3.02
CA GLU A 60 6.55 10.45 3.79
C GLU A 60 5.86 9.13 4.17
N MET A 61 4.88 8.70 3.37
CA MET A 61 4.23 7.41 3.55
C MET A 61 5.17 6.25 3.17
N PRO A 62 5.11 5.10 3.87
CA PRO A 62 6.00 3.97 3.65
C PRO A 62 5.62 3.15 2.42
N VAL A 63 5.64 3.76 1.25
CA VAL A 63 5.33 3.10 -0.02
C VAL A 63 6.48 2.20 -0.42
N LEU A 64 6.19 0.92 -0.66
CA LEU A 64 7.18 -0.02 -1.18
C LEU A 64 7.48 0.26 -2.66
N ASP A 65 8.72 0.04 -3.07
CA ASP A 65 9.19 0.38 -4.41
C ASP A 65 8.73 -0.58 -5.50
N CYS A 66 8.27 -1.77 -5.12
CA CYS A 66 7.77 -2.77 -6.04
C CYS A 66 6.25 -2.61 -6.22
N TYR A 67 5.81 -2.24 -7.41
CA TYR A 67 4.41 -2.03 -7.74
C TYR A 67 3.83 -3.23 -8.47
N LEU A 68 2.59 -3.59 -8.13
CA LEU A 68 1.86 -4.67 -8.80
C LEU A 68 0.96 -4.08 -9.88
N GLY A 69 1.11 -4.55 -11.11
CA GLY A 69 0.26 -4.16 -12.23
C GLY A 69 -1.06 -4.94 -12.27
N SER A 70 -1.98 -4.45 -13.11
CA SER A 70 -3.20 -5.21 -13.45
C SER A 70 -2.87 -6.29 -14.47
N SER A 71 -3.49 -7.48 -14.34
CA SER A 71 -3.33 -8.54 -15.32
C SER A 71 -4.51 -9.49 -15.36
N VAL A 72 -4.90 -9.89 -16.55
CA VAL A 72 -5.90 -10.96 -16.79
C VAL A 72 -5.40 -12.29 -16.24
N LYS A 73 -4.10 -12.53 -16.22
CA LYS A 73 -3.49 -13.75 -15.65
C LYS A 73 -3.81 -13.93 -14.17
N MET A 74 -3.94 -12.85 -13.41
CA MET A 74 -4.38 -12.95 -12.02
C MET A 74 -5.82 -13.46 -11.93
N LYS A 75 -6.72 -13.00 -12.79
CA LYS A 75 -8.10 -13.49 -12.86
C LYS A 75 -8.16 -14.96 -13.26
N GLU A 76 -7.33 -15.39 -14.22
CA GLU A 76 -7.22 -16.80 -14.59
C GLU A 76 -6.69 -17.66 -13.45
N SER A 77 -5.73 -17.17 -12.69
CA SER A 77 -5.18 -17.81 -11.50
C SER A 77 -6.28 -18.08 -10.47
N HIS A 78 -7.11 -17.08 -10.19
CA HIS A 78 -8.25 -17.21 -9.29
C HIS A 78 -9.26 -18.23 -9.80
N TYR A 79 -9.61 -18.17 -11.06
CA TYR A 79 -10.55 -19.11 -11.69
C TYR A 79 -10.06 -20.56 -11.63
N ARG A 80 -8.77 -20.78 -11.90
CA ARG A 80 -8.14 -22.10 -11.84
C ARG A 80 -7.76 -22.56 -10.44
N GLN A 81 -7.95 -21.72 -9.44
CA GLN A 81 -7.55 -21.97 -8.05
C GLN A 81 -6.07 -22.39 -7.93
N THR A 82 -5.23 -21.79 -8.75
CA THR A 82 -3.79 -22.07 -8.82
C THR A 82 -3.03 -20.78 -8.62
N PRO A 83 -2.07 -20.71 -7.67
CA PRO A 83 -1.26 -19.51 -7.48
C PRO A 83 -0.54 -19.11 -8.76
N LEU A 84 -0.49 -17.79 -9.02
CA LEU A 84 0.10 -17.24 -10.24
C LEU A 84 1.55 -17.69 -10.43
N VAL A 85 2.31 -17.81 -9.36
CA VAL A 85 3.72 -18.22 -9.39
C VAL A 85 3.89 -19.65 -9.97
N TYR A 86 2.90 -20.51 -9.82
CA TYR A 86 2.93 -21.85 -10.41
C TYR A 86 2.33 -21.92 -11.81
N MET A 87 1.36 -21.04 -12.09
CA MET A 87 0.66 -21.03 -13.37
C MET A 87 1.43 -20.31 -14.48
N ALA A 88 2.08 -19.20 -14.15
CA ALA A 88 2.72 -18.29 -15.11
C ALA A 88 4.03 -17.71 -14.56
N ARG A 89 5.03 -18.55 -14.40
CA ARG A 89 6.30 -18.22 -13.75
C ARG A 89 7.06 -17.05 -14.35
N SER A 90 7.05 -16.94 -15.67
CA SER A 90 7.77 -15.89 -16.40
C SER A 90 6.94 -14.63 -16.66
N HIS A 91 5.68 -14.63 -16.26
CA HIS A 91 4.81 -13.48 -16.46
C HIS A 91 5.30 -12.26 -15.67
N LYS A 92 5.12 -11.06 -16.25
CA LYS A 92 5.56 -9.79 -15.63
C LYS A 92 5.01 -9.61 -14.20
N LEU A 93 3.73 -9.90 -13.99
CA LEU A 93 3.11 -9.78 -12.66
C LEU A 93 3.72 -10.75 -11.65
N THR A 94 4.04 -11.98 -12.07
CA THR A 94 4.74 -12.94 -11.22
C THR A 94 6.10 -12.42 -10.78
N GLN A 95 6.86 -11.82 -11.68
CA GLN A 95 8.15 -11.21 -11.37
C GLN A 95 7.99 -10.01 -10.43
N GLN A 96 6.93 -9.24 -10.57
CA GLN A 96 6.62 -8.15 -9.65
C GLN A 96 6.31 -8.66 -8.23
N PHE A 97 5.57 -9.76 -8.09
CA PHE A 97 5.32 -10.40 -6.79
C PHE A 97 6.60 -10.93 -6.14
N ILE A 98 7.48 -11.54 -6.93
CA ILE A 98 8.77 -12.04 -6.43
C ILE A 98 9.63 -10.87 -5.92
N ALA A 99 9.73 -9.79 -6.68
CA ALA A 99 10.48 -8.60 -6.29
C ALA A 99 9.89 -7.95 -5.02
N LEU A 100 8.56 -7.88 -4.92
CA LEU A 100 7.88 -7.39 -3.73
C LEU A 100 8.20 -8.24 -2.51
N PHE A 101 8.14 -9.56 -2.63
CA PHE A 101 8.45 -10.48 -1.54
C PHE A 101 9.90 -10.32 -1.06
N GLU A 102 10.85 -10.22 -1.98
CA GLU A 102 12.26 -9.98 -1.65
C GLU A 102 12.44 -8.65 -0.92
N GLN A 103 11.76 -7.60 -1.34
CA GLN A 103 11.79 -6.31 -0.67
C GLN A 103 11.24 -6.40 0.77
N ILE A 104 10.11 -7.09 0.96
CA ILE A 104 9.50 -7.28 2.27
C ILE A 104 10.46 -8.03 3.22
N GLU A 105 11.13 -9.07 2.74
CA GLU A 105 12.08 -9.84 3.53
C GLU A 105 13.30 -9.03 3.97
N GLN A 106 13.67 -8.01 3.21
CA GLN A 106 14.80 -7.13 3.52
C GLN A 106 14.43 -5.98 4.45
N LEU A 107 13.15 -5.76 4.73
CA LEU A 107 12.73 -4.70 5.65
C LEU A 107 13.19 -5.02 7.07
N PRO A 108 13.90 -4.10 7.75
CA PRO A 108 14.27 -4.30 9.14
C PRO A 108 12.99 -4.38 10.01
N PRO A 109 12.94 -5.27 11.02
CA PRO A 109 11.82 -5.33 11.96
C PRO A 109 11.59 -3.96 12.60
N GLY A 110 10.39 -3.40 12.42
CA GLY A 110 10.01 -2.09 12.99
C GLY A 110 10.60 -0.88 12.30
N SER A 111 10.97 -0.99 11.03
CA SER A 111 11.58 0.08 10.23
C SER A 111 10.69 1.31 10.03
N PHE A 112 9.37 1.18 10.16
CA PHE A 112 8.45 2.28 10.11
C PHE A 112 7.72 2.44 11.44
N GLN A 113 8.09 3.45 12.18
CA GLN A 113 7.29 3.95 13.27
C GLN A 113 6.36 5.04 12.71
N LEU A 114 5.07 4.84 12.86
CA LEU A 114 4.13 5.93 12.72
C LEU A 114 4.57 7.02 13.71
N LYS A 115 5.23 8.05 13.20
CA LYS A 115 5.38 9.27 13.95
C LYS A 115 3.97 9.78 14.21
N ASP A 116 3.74 10.33 15.39
CA ASP A 116 2.52 11.04 15.78
C ASP A 116 2.32 12.29 14.89
N THR A 117 2.25 12.08 13.61
CA THR A 117 1.75 13.06 12.66
C THR A 117 0.26 12.81 12.51
N ALA A 118 -0.45 13.00 13.63
CA ALA A 118 -1.82 13.43 13.48
C ALA A 118 -1.76 14.63 12.52
N PRO A 119 -2.50 14.63 11.41
CA PRO A 119 -2.73 15.87 10.72
C PRO A 119 -3.26 16.81 11.80
N GLN A 120 -2.52 17.85 12.09
CA GLN A 120 -3.12 18.94 12.81
C GLN A 120 -4.29 19.36 11.92
N THR A 121 -5.45 18.87 12.26
CA THR A 121 -6.64 19.58 11.88
C THR A 121 -6.42 20.96 12.46
N GLU A 122 -5.91 21.86 11.66
CA GLU A 122 -6.20 23.25 11.87
C GLU A 122 -7.70 23.30 11.95
N THR A 123 -8.22 23.21 13.15
CA THR A 123 -9.48 23.80 13.46
C THR A 123 -9.24 25.27 13.14
N ALA A 124 -9.50 25.62 11.90
CA ALA A 124 -9.76 26.98 11.58
C ALA A 124 -10.92 27.36 12.50
N SER A 125 -10.59 27.90 13.65
CA SER A 125 -11.56 28.57 14.47
C SER A 125 -12.03 29.77 13.66
N ALA A 126 -13.09 29.55 12.87
CA ALA A 126 -13.81 30.63 12.29
C ALA A 126 -14.47 31.36 13.44
N HIS A 127 -13.78 32.33 13.97
CA HIS A 127 -14.42 33.32 14.80
C HIS A 127 -15.09 34.33 13.90
N PRO A 128 -16.38 34.57 14.14
CA PRO A 128 -17.00 35.74 13.53
C PRO A 128 -16.31 37.02 14.00
#